data_c2106e5c70e41a2ac022de930ecaff0c
#
_entry.id   c2106e5c70e41a2ac022de930ecaff0c
#
_cell.length_a   1.000
_cell.length_b   1.000
_cell.length_c   1.000
_cell.angle_alpha   90.00
_cell.angle_beta   90.00
_cell.angle_gamma   90.00
#
_symmetry.space_group_name_H-M   'P 1'
#
loop_
_entity.id
_entity.type
_entity.pdbx_description
1 polymer ?
#
loop_
_entity_poly.entity_id
_entity_poly.type
_entity_poly.pdbx_seq_one_letter_code
_entity_poly.pdbx_strand_id
1 'polypeptide(L)'
;MIIMTWLITIATAQAQSGLNVSPLFEGNIIPTQRMVETRVKGKMLSKYHLTFFRSVRFKANNKQEINRVHDLIELDIKKNPGFAYGENYSSKKSHSKETFMLQLPKEGNHNRFLCYKRNGEEVTVIYMEGTLNSLDTLRELIK
;
A
#
# COMPACT_ATOMS: atom_id res chain seq x y z
N MET A 1 -15.36 -28.43 14.33
CA MET A 1 -16.28 -27.60 13.54
C MET A 1 -15.98 -26.12 13.61
N ILE A 2 -15.70 -25.60 14.76
CA ILE A 2 -15.28 -24.20 14.92
C ILE A 2 -13.95 -23.92 14.25
N ILE A 3 -13.10 -24.92 14.15
CA ILE A 3 -11.74 -24.83 13.57
C ILE A 3 -11.73 -24.45 12.08
N MET A 4 -12.73 -24.91 11.33
CA MET A 4 -12.78 -24.62 9.88
C MET A 4 -13.08 -23.16 9.57
N THR A 5 -13.86 -22.51 10.42
CA THR A 5 -14.18 -21.09 10.26
C THR A 5 -12.94 -20.22 10.43
N TRP A 6 -12.06 -20.61 11.33
CA TRP A 6 -10.78 -19.92 11.57
C TRP A 6 -9.86 -19.99 10.36
N LEU A 7 -9.78 -21.13 9.71
CA LEU A 7 -8.93 -21.31 8.52
C LEU A 7 -9.36 -20.41 7.37
N ILE A 8 -10.66 -20.24 7.18
CA ILE A 8 -11.20 -19.38 6.13
C ILE A 8 -10.82 -17.91 6.38
N THR A 9 -10.90 -17.48 7.64
CA THR A 9 -10.56 -16.10 8.03
C THR A 9 -9.10 -15.79 7.77
N ILE A 10 -8.20 -16.73 8.05
CA ILE A 10 -6.77 -16.59 7.82
C ILE A 10 -6.47 -16.47 6.32
N ALA A 11 -7.14 -17.26 5.49
CA ALA A 11 -6.91 -17.28 4.05
C ALA A 11 -7.27 -15.95 3.37
N THR A 12 -8.23 -15.19 3.91
CA THR A 12 -8.67 -13.92 3.31
C THR A 12 -7.79 -12.73 3.66
N ALA A 13 -6.86 -12.87 4.60
CA ALA A 13 -6.05 -11.75 5.12
C ALA A 13 -4.68 -11.62 4.45
N GLN A 14 -4.37 -12.36 3.38
CA GLN A 14 -2.99 -12.53 2.92
C GLN A 14 -2.52 -11.59 1.81
N ALA A 15 -3.40 -10.79 1.18
CA ALA A 15 -3.03 -10.00 0.01
C ALA A 15 -1.83 -9.07 0.26
N GLN A 16 -1.72 -8.45 1.44
CA GLN A 16 -0.61 -7.56 1.78
C GLN A 16 0.15 -8.00 3.04
N SER A 17 -0.06 -9.23 3.51
CA SER A 17 0.45 -9.68 4.81
C SER A 17 1.97 -9.80 4.90
N GLY A 18 2.65 -9.92 3.76
CA GLY A 18 4.12 -10.01 3.73
C GLY A 18 4.85 -8.68 3.74
N LEU A 19 4.12 -7.56 3.76
CA LEU A 19 4.71 -6.24 3.72
C LEU A 19 4.99 -5.70 5.12
N ASN A 20 6.08 -4.95 5.26
CA ASN A 20 6.41 -4.29 6.52
C ASN A 20 5.38 -3.21 6.87
N VAL A 21 4.73 -2.63 5.87
CA VAL A 21 3.68 -1.64 6.07
C VAL A 21 2.31 -2.25 6.38
N SER A 22 2.17 -3.58 6.33
CA SER A 22 0.90 -4.28 6.63
C SER A 22 0.22 -3.82 7.92
N PRO A 23 0.95 -3.61 9.04
CA PRO A 23 0.31 -3.17 10.28
C PRO A 23 -0.47 -1.86 10.14
N LEU A 24 -0.10 -1.00 9.20
CA LEU A 24 -0.84 0.22 8.94
C LEU A 24 -2.25 -0.10 8.43
N PHE A 25 -2.38 -1.04 7.50
CA PHE A 25 -3.67 -1.45 6.96
C PHE A 25 -4.56 -2.10 8.03
N GLU A 26 -3.96 -2.68 9.05
CA GLU A 26 -4.68 -3.36 10.12
C GLU A 26 -5.05 -2.45 11.29
N GLY A 27 -4.64 -1.20 11.25
CA GLY A 27 -4.92 -0.24 12.32
C GLY A 27 -4.00 -0.35 13.52
N ASN A 28 -2.84 -0.99 13.36
CA ASN A 28 -1.88 -1.19 14.45
C ASN A 28 -0.85 -0.06 14.58
N ILE A 29 -0.79 0.82 13.59
CA ILE A 29 0.08 2.00 13.61
C ILE A 29 -0.74 3.25 13.91
N ILE A 30 -1.80 3.45 13.13
CA ILE A 30 -2.78 4.52 13.28
C ILE A 30 -4.12 3.85 13.58
N PRO A 31 -4.86 4.26 14.61
CA PRO A 31 -6.17 3.68 14.89
C PRO A 31 -7.11 3.77 13.71
N THR A 32 -7.93 2.75 13.50
CA THR A 32 -8.85 2.70 12.36
C THR A 32 -9.84 3.88 12.34
N GLN A 33 -10.18 4.42 13.51
CA GLN A 33 -11.06 5.57 13.61
C GLN A 33 -10.47 6.84 12.98
N ARG A 34 -9.15 6.90 12.86
CA ARG A 34 -8.44 8.03 12.27
C ARG A 34 -8.13 7.83 10.79
N MET A 35 -8.42 6.67 10.23
CA MET A 35 -8.11 6.35 8.84
C MET A 35 -9.37 6.28 7.99
N VAL A 36 -9.24 6.71 6.75
CA VAL A 36 -10.23 6.42 5.70
C VAL A 36 -9.70 5.25 4.90
N GLU A 37 -10.40 4.12 4.97
CA GLU A 37 -10.05 2.93 4.21
C GLU A 37 -10.96 2.78 3.00
N THR A 38 -10.36 2.50 1.84
CA THR A 38 -11.07 2.12 0.64
C THR A 38 -10.61 0.73 0.23
N ARG A 39 -11.55 -0.18 0.03
CA ARG A 39 -11.25 -1.53 -0.42
C ARG A 39 -12.21 -1.89 -1.54
N VAL A 40 -11.65 -2.21 -2.71
CA VAL A 40 -12.44 -2.56 -3.89
C VAL A 40 -11.82 -3.81 -4.52
N LYS A 41 -12.66 -4.72 -5.00
CA LYS A 41 -12.22 -5.89 -5.76
C LYS A 41 -13.27 -6.24 -6.81
N GLY A 42 -12.85 -7.00 -7.82
CA GLY A 42 -13.73 -7.52 -8.83
C GLY A 42 -13.89 -6.62 -10.05
N LYS A 43 -15.02 -6.77 -10.73
CA LYS A 43 -15.26 -6.19 -12.05
C LYS A 43 -15.15 -4.67 -12.15
N MET A 44 -15.42 -3.97 -11.07
CA MET A 44 -15.34 -2.50 -11.07
C MET A 44 -13.94 -1.99 -11.37
N LEU A 45 -12.92 -2.81 -11.09
CA LEU A 45 -11.52 -2.47 -11.32
C LEU A 45 -11.00 -2.93 -12.68
N SER A 46 -11.76 -3.72 -13.44
CA SER A 46 -11.26 -4.34 -14.67
C SER A 46 -10.85 -3.32 -15.72
N LYS A 47 -11.52 -2.17 -15.80
CA LYS A 47 -11.16 -1.11 -16.75
C LYS A 47 -9.78 -0.52 -16.47
N TYR A 48 -9.26 -0.71 -15.26
CA TYR A 48 -7.92 -0.26 -14.88
C TYR A 48 -6.91 -1.41 -14.90
N HIS A 49 -7.32 -2.60 -15.33
CA HIS A 49 -6.51 -3.81 -15.30
C HIS A 49 -6.11 -4.20 -13.87
N LEU A 50 -6.96 -3.89 -12.91
CA LEU A 50 -6.78 -4.24 -11.51
C LEU A 50 -7.84 -5.26 -11.08
N THR A 51 -7.47 -6.09 -10.10
CA THR A 51 -8.37 -7.07 -9.49
C THR A 51 -8.63 -6.78 -8.03
N PHE A 52 -7.71 -6.05 -7.39
CA PHE A 52 -7.81 -5.69 -5.98
C PHE A 52 -7.18 -4.32 -5.75
N PHE A 53 -7.83 -3.52 -4.92
CA PHE A 53 -7.36 -2.19 -4.53
C PHE A 53 -7.70 -1.98 -3.06
N ARG A 54 -6.69 -1.57 -2.28
CA ARG A 54 -6.89 -1.21 -0.88
C ARG A 54 -6.05 0.01 -0.57
N SER A 55 -6.68 1.04 -0.02
CA SER A 55 -5.97 2.23 0.41
C SER A 55 -6.35 2.61 1.82
N VAL A 56 -5.40 3.20 2.54
CA VAL A 56 -5.65 3.85 3.82
C VAL A 56 -5.09 5.26 3.74
N ARG A 57 -5.84 6.20 4.28
CA ARG A 57 -5.46 7.60 4.34
C ARG A 57 -5.71 8.13 5.74
N PHE A 58 -4.76 8.89 6.25
CA PHE A 58 -4.90 9.51 7.55
C PHE A 58 -4.21 10.87 7.58
N LYS A 59 -4.65 11.71 8.51
CA LYS A 59 -3.97 12.96 8.81
C LYS A 59 -3.06 12.73 10.01
N ALA A 60 -1.77 12.97 9.83
CA ALA A 60 -0.79 12.78 10.91
C ALA A 60 -0.94 13.85 11.98
N ASN A 61 -0.86 13.45 13.24
CA ASN A 61 -0.88 14.38 14.37
C ASN A 61 0.49 14.99 14.64
N ASN A 62 1.55 14.31 14.21
CA ASN A 62 2.92 14.74 14.43
C ASN A 62 3.85 14.08 13.42
N LYS A 63 5.11 14.52 13.40
CA LYS A 63 6.12 14.00 12.48
C LYS A 63 6.48 12.54 12.77
N GLN A 64 6.34 12.09 14.01
CA GLN A 64 6.67 10.71 14.38
C GLN A 64 5.78 9.71 13.66
N GLU A 65 4.50 10.01 13.51
CA GLU A 65 3.58 9.16 12.77
C GLU A 65 3.98 9.05 11.30
N ILE A 66 4.33 10.18 10.69
CA ILE A 66 4.79 10.21 9.30
C ILE A 66 6.07 9.40 9.14
N ASN A 67 7.04 9.64 10.02
CA ASN A 67 8.33 8.95 9.96
C ASN A 67 8.18 7.45 10.13
N ARG A 68 7.28 7.03 11.01
CA ARG A 68 7.05 5.60 11.25
C ARG A 68 6.51 4.90 10.00
N VAL A 69 5.56 5.52 9.30
CA VAL A 69 5.05 4.96 8.05
C VAL A 69 6.14 5.00 6.97
N HIS A 70 6.87 6.10 6.86
CA HIS A 70 7.97 6.23 5.93
C HIS A 70 9.03 5.14 6.14
N ASP A 71 9.38 4.86 7.39
CA ASP A 71 10.37 3.83 7.71
C ASP A 71 9.89 2.43 7.32
N LEU A 72 8.61 2.15 7.51
CA LEU A 72 8.05 0.86 7.09
C LEU A 72 8.06 0.71 5.57
N ILE A 73 7.74 1.76 4.84
CA ILE A 73 7.85 1.78 3.37
C ILE A 73 9.31 1.55 2.95
N GLU A 74 10.27 2.18 3.62
CA GLU A 74 11.69 1.97 3.34
C GLU A 74 12.12 0.51 3.53
N LEU A 75 11.62 -0.15 4.56
CA LEU A 75 11.89 -1.57 4.78
C LEU A 75 11.35 -2.43 3.63
N ASP A 76 10.17 -2.10 3.13
CA ASP A 76 9.59 -2.80 1.98
C ASP A 76 10.41 -2.55 0.71
N ILE A 77 10.92 -1.35 0.51
CA ILE A 77 11.78 -1.02 -0.62
C ILE A 77 13.07 -1.84 -0.57
N LYS A 78 13.71 -1.91 0.58
CA LYS A 78 14.97 -2.66 0.75
C LYS A 78 14.79 -4.16 0.55
N LYS A 79 13.65 -4.67 0.98
CA LYS A 79 13.33 -6.10 0.85
C LYS A 79 12.96 -6.49 -0.57
N ASN A 80 12.51 -5.54 -1.38
CA ASN A 80 12.04 -5.77 -2.74
C ASN A 80 12.78 -4.85 -3.72
N PRO A 81 14.10 -5.04 -3.92
CA PRO A 81 14.89 -4.18 -4.82
C PRO A 81 14.49 -4.46 -6.27
N GLY A 82 13.47 -3.79 -6.75
CA GLY A 82 12.96 -3.94 -8.09
C GLY A 82 12.63 -2.60 -8.69
N PHE A 83 11.64 -2.58 -9.56
CA PHE A 83 11.19 -1.34 -10.17
C PHE A 83 10.55 -0.43 -9.14
N ALA A 84 11.11 0.75 -9.01
CA ALA A 84 10.60 1.77 -8.11
C ALA A 84 10.55 3.11 -8.83
N TYR A 85 9.58 3.92 -8.49
CA TYR A 85 9.43 5.28 -8.97
C TYR A 85 9.23 6.19 -7.77
N GLY A 86 10.03 7.24 -7.69
CA GLY A 86 9.91 8.21 -6.62
C GLY A 86 9.87 9.63 -7.17
N GLU A 87 9.00 10.45 -6.61
CA GLU A 87 8.92 11.88 -6.90
C GLU A 87 9.04 12.62 -5.58
N ASN A 88 10.10 13.42 -5.46
CA ASN A 88 10.46 14.11 -4.21
C ASN A 88 10.66 13.17 -3.03
N TYR A 89 10.87 11.88 -3.28
CA TYR A 89 11.03 10.87 -2.26
C TYR A 89 12.51 10.68 -1.92
N SER A 90 12.82 10.59 -0.62
CA SER A 90 14.17 10.31 -0.12
C SER A 90 14.08 9.28 0.99
N SER A 91 15.01 8.31 1.00
CA SER A 91 15.09 7.31 2.06
C SER A 91 15.47 7.89 3.42
N LYS A 92 16.16 9.01 3.42
CA LYS A 92 16.71 9.62 4.66
C LYS A 92 15.76 10.60 5.32
N LYS A 93 14.85 11.18 4.55
CA LYS A 93 14.03 12.28 5.05
C LYS A 93 12.69 12.29 4.34
N SER A 94 11.61 12.41 5.11
CA SER A 94 10.29 12.60 4.55
C SER A 94 10.11 14.06 4.15
N HIS A 95 9.72 14.29 2.90
CA HIS A 95 9.42 15.61 2.37
C HIS A 95 7.92 15.90 2.52
N SER A 96 7.56 17.17 2.63
CA SER A 96 6.16 17.56 2.80
C SER A 96 5.25 17.14 1.64
N LYS A 97 5.84 16.96 0.46
CA LYS A 97 5.13 16.47 -0.72
C LYS A 97 5.99 15.43 -1.39
N GLU A 98 5.56 14.18 -1.33
CA GLU A 98 6.33 13.08 -1.89
C GLU A 98 5.42 11.97 -2.38
N THR A 99 5.88 11.24 -3.39
CA THR A 99 5.18 10.08 -3.94
C THR A 99 6.20 8.98 -4.20
N PHE A 100 5.83 7.75 -3.88
CA PHE A 100 6.67 6.60 -4.16
C PHE A 100 5.79 5.43 -4.62
N MET A 101 6.26 4.72 -5.64
CA MET A 101 5.59 3.51 -6.14
C MET A 101 6.61 2.40 -6.26
N LEU A 102 6.26 1.23 -5.78
CA LEU A 102 7.10 0.04 -5.81
C LEU A 102 6.33 -1.10 -6.45
N GLN A 103 6.95 -1.75 -7.44
CA GLN A 103 6.43 -2.99 -7.99
C GLN A 103 6.98 -4.14 -7.16
N LEU A 104 6.08 -4.90 -6.56
CA LEU A 104 6.41 -6.05 -5.74
C LEU A 104 6.58 -7.29 -6.60
N PRO A 105 7.20 -8.37 -6.08
CA PRO A 105 7.25 -9.63 -6.80
C PRO A 105 5.86 -10.13 -7.14
N LYS A 106 5.72 -10.73 -8.33
CA LYS A 106 4.46 -11.32 -8.77
C LYS A 106 3.98 -12.38 -7.78
N GLU A 107 2.67 -12.48 -7.65
CA GLU A 107 2.04 -13.55 -6.92
C GLU A 107 1.07 -14.25 -7.87
N GLY A 108 1.42 -15.46 -8.31
CA GLY A 108 0.70 -16.14 -9.39
C GLY A 108 0.79 -15.33 -10.68
N ASN A 109 -0.34 -15.01 -11.27
CA ASN A 109 -0.43 -14.20 -12.49
C ASN A 109 -0.67 -12.72 -12.21
N HIS A 110 -0.65 -12.32 -10.93
CA HIS A 110 -0.95 -10.94 -10.56
C HIS A 110 0.31 -10.15 -10.31
N ASN A 111 0.42 -9.00 -10.95
CA ASN A 111 1.38 -7.98 -10.58
C ASN A 111 0.88 -7.29 -9.31
N ARG A 112 1.81 -6.88 -8.47
CA ARG A 112 1.50 -6.26 -7.17
C ARG A 112 2.23 -4.94 -7.06
N PHE A 113 1.55 -3.94 -6.50
CA PHE A 113 2.11 -2.59 -6.38
C PHE A 113 1.83 -2.02 -4.99
N LEU A 114 2.81 -1.31 -4.48
CA LEU A 114 2.69 -0.55 -3.24
C LEU A 114 2.97 0.91 -3.56
N CYS A 115 2.06 1.80 -3.15
CA CYS A 115 2.19 3.23 -3.36
C CYS A 115 2.13 3.97 -2.04
N TYR A 116 2.99 4.96 -1.89
CA TYR A 116 3.02 5.85 -0.75
C TYR A 116 2.95 7.29 -1.25
N LYS A 117 2.08 8.07 -0.64
CA LYS A 117 1.90 9.47 -1.02
C LYS A 117 1.73 10.31 0.24
N ARG A 118 2.46 11.41 0.29
CA ARG A 118 2.33 12.38 1.37
C ARG A 118 2.08 13.77 0.79
N ASN A 119 1.11 14.46 1.35
CA ASN A 119 0.83 15.86 1.02
C ASN A 119 0.59 16.60 2.34
N GLY A 120 1.64 17.30 2.82
CA GLY A 120 1.62 17.92 4.11
C GLY A 120 1.48 16.89 5.23
N GLU A 121 0.41 16.97 6.00
CA GLU A 121 0.11 16.03 7.08
C GLU A 121 -0.70 14.83 6.62
N GLU A 122 -1.18 14.85 5.38
CA GLU A 122 -2.01 13.78 4.84
C GLU A 122 -1.14 12.71 4.21
N VAL A 123 -1.32 11.47 4.67
CA VAL A 123 -0.57 10.30 4.22
C VAL A 123 -1.53 9.29 3.64
N THR A 124 -1.21 8.78 2.45
CA THR A 124 -1.99 7.74 1.79
C THR A 124 -1.06 6.59 1.43
N VAL A 125 -1.47 5.36 1.74
CA VAL A 125 -0.76 4.15 1.33
C VAL A 125 -1.75 3.27 0.58
N ILE A 126 -1.32 2.78 -0.59
CA ILE A 126 -2.19 2.02 -1.50
C ILE A 126 -1.50 0.71 -1.84
N TYR A 127 -2.25 -0.38 -1.76
CA TYR A 127 -1.84 -1.68 -2.24
C TYR A 127 -2.77 -2.11 -3.38
N MET A 128 -2.19 -2.57 -4.49
CA MET A 128 -2.97 -2.97 -5.67
C MET A 128 -2.45 -4.28 -6.25
N GLU A 129 -3.35 -5.06 -6.83
CA GLU A 129 -3.05 -6.27 -7.59
C GLU A 129 -3.80 -6.26 -8.91
N GLY A 130 -3.20 -6.82 -9.94
CA GLY A 130 -3.89 -6.97 -11.21
C GLY A 130 -2.98 -7.40 -12.34
N THR A 131 -3.49 -7.25 -13.56
CA THR A 131 -2.74 -7.54 -14.79
C THR A 131 -1.99 -6.31 -15.31
N LEU A 132 -2.17 -5.16 -14.67
CA LEU A 132 -1.41 -3.96 -14.95
C LEU A 132 0.09 -4.27 -14.84
N ASN A 133 0.87 -3.98 -15.86
CA ASN A 133 2.26 -4.41 -15.91
C ASN A 133 3.28 -3.28 -16.03
N SER A 134 2.83 -2.03 -15.84
CA SER A 134 3.69 -0.87 -15.98
C SER A 134 3.47 0.14 -14.87
N LEU A 135 4.57 0.59 -14.25
CA LEU A 135 4.51 1.68 -13.28
C LEU A 135 4.08 2.99 -13.91
N ASP A 136 4.40 3.20 -15.19
CA ASP A 136 4.00 4.41 -15.89
C ASP A 136 2.48 4.50 -16.01
N THR A 137 1.84 3.40 -16.37
CA THR A 137 0.38 3.34 -16.43
C THR A 137 -0.23 3.55 -15.05
N LEU A 138 0.37 2.94 -14.02
CA LEU A 138 -0.08 3.10 -12.65
C LEU A 138 -0.01 4.56 -12.20
N ARG A 139 1.08 5.24 -12.54
CA ARG A 139 1.26 6.64 -12.19
C ARG A 139 0.15 7.52 -12.73
N GLU A 140 -0.34 7.22 -13.93
CA GLU A 140 -1.46 7.95 -14.51
C GLU A 140 -2.75 7.72 -13.75
N LEU A 141 -2.95 6.52 -13.20
CA LEU A 141 -4.17 6.18 -12.45
C LEU A 141 -4.26 6.88 -11.10
N ILE A 142 -3.14 7.14 -10.45
CA ILE A 142 -3.12 7.68 -9.08
C ILE A 142 -2.77 9.16 -8.99
N LYS A 143 -2.68 9.83 -10.11
CA LYS A 143 -2.43 11.27 -10.17
C LYS A 143 -3.50 12.09 -9.46
#